data_d7b78505a1b277333e844d6663d74d53
#
_entry.id   d7b78505a1b277333e844d6663d74d53
#
_cell.length_a   1.000
_cell.length_b   1.000
_cell.length_c   1.000
_cell.angle_alpha   90.00
_cell.angle_beta   90.00
_cell.angle_gamma   90.00
#
_symmetry.space_group_name_H-M   'P 1'
#
loop_
_entity.id
_entity.type
_entity.pdbx_description
1 polymer ?
#
loop_
_entity_poly.entity_id
_entity_poly.type
_entity_poly.pdbx_seq_one_letter_code
_entity_poly.pdbx_strand_id
1 'polypeptide(L)'
;MNIDISALDNEPRLLIEASLRPIQGSRFQPAGFPNLGPSVYESPDGDGQIVLVESAQSMANRLESVCWDDVHNNWVESLRGLPFVEVQDKEGKPLTNSL
;
A
#
# COMPACT_ATOMS: atom_id res chain seq x y z
N MET A 1 -6.86 -4.72 19.33
CA MET A 1 -6.01 -5.94 19.17
C MET A 1 -4.56 -5.49 19.35
N ASN A 2 -3.88 -6.01 20.33
CA ASN A 2 -2.45 -5.76 20.48
C ASN A 2 -1.71 -6.92 19.81
N ILE A 3 -0.91 -6.61 18.81
CA ILE A 3 -0.01 -7.58 18.20
C ILE A 3 1.35 -7.43 18.87
N ASP A 4 1.84 -8.51 19.48
CA ASP A 4 3.18 -8.52 20.03
C ASP A 4 4.18 -8.77 18.91
N ILE A 5 4.99 -7.76 18.60
CA ILE A 5 6.05 -7.80 17.58
C ILE A 5 7.45 -7.81 18.17
N SER A 6 7.58 -8.01 19.48
CA SER A 6 8.87 -7.98 20.16
C SER A 6 9.88 -9.01 19.63
N ALA A 7 9.39 -10.12 19.09
CA ALA A 7 10.23 -11.11 18.40
C ALA A 7 10.94 -10.57 17.14
N LEU A 8 10.48 -9.42 16.61
CA LEU A 8 11.01 -8.80 15.39
C LEU A 8 11.97 -7.64 15.68
N ASP A 9 12.23 -7.31 16.95
CA ASP A 9 13.02 -6.14 17.34
C ASP A 9 14.43 -6.09 16.70
N ASN A 10 15.00 -7.27 16.40
CA ASN A 10 16.31 -7.39 15.77
C ASN A 10 16.24 -7.80 14.29
N GLU A 11 15.04 -7.90 13.72
CA GLU A 11 14.86 -8.31 12.33
C GLU A 11 14.81 -7.09 11.40
N PRO A 12 15.45 -7.16 10.22
CA PRO A 12 15.54 -6.02 9.30
C PRO A 12 14.24 -5.75 8.56
N ARG A 13 13.24 -6.62 8.64
CA ARG A 13 11.97 -6.51 7.93
C ARG A 13 10.87 -7.34 8.56
N LEU A 14 9.63 -6.93 8.31
CA LEU A 14 8.43 -7.70 8.59
C LEU A 14 7.85 -8.21 7.27
N LEU A 15 7.69 -9.54 7.16
CA LEU A 15 6.99 -10.17 6.05
C LEU A 15 5.60 -10.60 6.52
N ILE A 16 4.58 -10.21 5.76
CA ILE A 16 3.19 -10.60 6.01
C ILE A 16 2.69 -11.32 4.76
N GLU A 17 2.23 -12.55 4.93
CA GLU A 17 1.56 -13.33 3.89
C GLU A 17 0.13 -13.63 4.33
N ALA A 18 -0.85 -13.31 3.48
CA ALA A 18 -2.25 -13.49 3.78
C ALA A 18 -3.00 -14.09 2.58
N SER A 19 -3.68 -15.21 2.80
CA SER A 19 -4.61 -15.76 1.82
C SER A 19 -5.90 -14.94 1.82
N LEU A 20 -6.26 -14.39 0.66
CA LEU A 20 -7.43 -13.54 0.51
C LEU A 20 -8.56 -14.30 -0.18
N ARG A 21 -9.80 -13.90 0.12
CA ARG A 21 -11.01 -14.35 -0.57
C ARG A 21 -11.97 -13.18 -0.75
N PRO A 22 -12.83 -13.18 -1.78
CA PRO A 22 -13.88 -12.19 -1.89
C PRO A 22 -14.77 -12.19 -0.64
N ILE A 23 -15.14 -11.00 -0.15
CA ILE A 23 -16.06 -10.85 0.99
C ILE A 23 -17.44 -11.38 0.61
N GLN A 24 -17.85 -11.17 -0.65
CA GLN A 24 -19.15 -11.58 -1.17
C GLN A 24 -18.98 -12.24 -2.55
N GLY A 25 -19.63 -13.38 -2.72
CA GLY A 25 -19.57 -14.12 -3.98
C GLY A 25 -18.20 -14.69 -4.30
N SER A 26 -17.96 -14.95 -5.59
CA SER A 26 -16.73 -15.58 -6.11
C SER A 26 -16.00 -14.70 -7.12
N ARG A 27 -16.44 -13.45 -7.30
CA ARG A 27 -15.89 -12.53 -8.31
C ARG A 27 -15.14 -11.40 -7.66
N PHE A 28 -14.10 -10.95 -8.32
CA PHE A 28 -13.35 -9.75 -7.99
C PHE A 28 -12.89 -9.08 -9.29
N GLN A 29 -12.58 -7.78 -9.21
CA GLN A 29 -12.00 -7.03 -10.33
C GLN A 29 -10.49 -6.91 -10.10
N PRO A 30 -9.65 -7.54 -10.91
CA PRO A 30 -8.21 -7.41 -10.79
C PRO A 30 -7.72 -6.03 -11.21
N ALA A 31 -6.50 -5.66 -10.80
CA ALA A 31 -5.81 -4.49 -11.32
C ALA A 31 -5.58 -4.62 -12.84
N GLY A 32 -5.71 -3.51 -13.56
CA GLY A 32 -5.53 -3.48 -15.01
C GLY A 32 -5.88 -2.14 -15.62
N PHE A 33 -5.67 -2.03 -16.92
CA PHE A 33 -6.03 -0.85 -17.69
C PHE A 33 -7.28 -1.12 -18.53
N PRO A 34 -8.19 -0.14 -18.70
CA PRO A 34 -9.44 -0.34 -19.44
C PRO A 34 -9.25 -0.91 -20.84
N ASN A 35 -8.17 -0.54 -21.53
CA ASN A 35 -7.88 -0.95 -22.90
C ASN A 35 -7.00 -2.21 -23.02
N LEU A 36 -6.36 -2.63 -21.95
CA LEU A 36 -5.40 -3.75 -21.95
C LEU A 36 -5.89 -4.95 -21.11
N GLY A 37 -6.95 -4.74 -20.32
CA GLY A 37 -7.47 -5.76 -19.42
C GLY A 37 -6.59 -5.99 -18.18
N PRO A 38 -6.76 -7.14 -17.51
CA PRO A 38 -6.02 -7.46 -16.31
C PRO A 38 -4.53 -7.72 -16.59
N SER A 39 -3.69 -7.44 -15.60
CA SER A 39 -2.27 -7.78 -15.66
C SER A 39 -2.08 -9.26 -15.35
N VAL A 40 -1.68 -10.02 -16.36
CA VAL A 40 -1.48 -11.48 -16.29
C VAL A 40 -0.04 -11.78 -16.65
N TYR A 41 0.59 -12.70 -15.92
CA TYR A 41 1.95 -13.14 -16.17
C TYR A 41 2.13 -14.62 -15.84
N GLU A 42 3.16 -15.24 -16.40
CA GLU A 42 3.48 -16.65 -16.15
C GLU A 42 3.94 -16.86 -14.71
N SER A 43 3.49 -17.94 -14.10
CA SER A 43 3.98 -18.32 -12.78
C SER A 43 5.48 -18.64 -12.82
N PRO A 44 6.28 -18.14 -11.87
CA PRO A 44 7.69 -18.49 -11.76
C PRO A 44 7.95 -19.99 -11.65
N ASP A 45 6.99 -20.74 -11.13
CA ASP A 45 7.06 -22.19 -10.96
C ASP A 45 6.64 -22.95 -12.22
N GLY A 46 6.22 -22.26 -13.28
CA GLY A 46 5.80 -22.86 -14.55
C GLY A 46 4.39 -23.49 -14.55
N ASP A 47 3.67 -23.37 -13.46
CA ASP A 47 2.36 -24.02 -13.23
C ASP A 47 1.15 -23.13 -13.61
N GLY A 48 1.27 -22.32 -14.66
CA GLY A 48 0.15 -21.56 -15.18
C GLY A 48 0.32 -20.05 -15.06
N GLN A 49 -0.81 -19.33 -15.05
CA GLN A 49 -0.83 -17.87 -15.07
C GLN A 49 -1.26 -17.30 -13.74
N ILE A 50 -0.67 -16.17 -13.40
CA ILE A 50 -1.00 -15.36 -12.22
C ILE A 50 -1.65 -14.07 -12.70
N VAL A 51 -2.73 -13.67 -12.02
CA VAL A 51 -3.42 -12.40 -12.24
C VAL A 51 -3.10 -11.47 -11.09
N LEU A 52 -2.58 -10.28 -11.40
CA LEU A 52 -2.33 -9.26 -10.40
C LEU A 52 -3.65 -8.66 -9.91
N VAL A 53 -3.95 -8.83 -8.64
CA VAL A 53 -5.15 -8.24 -8.01
C VAL A 53 -4.91 -6.78 -7.64
N GLU A 54 -3.75 -6.49 -7.05
CA GLU A 54 -3.35 -5.14 -6.65
C GLU A 54 -1.85 -4.97 -6.88
N SER A 55 -1.42 -3.81 -7.36
CA SER A 55 0.01 -3.55 -7.55
C SER A 55 0.71 -3.23 -6.22
N ALA A 56 2.01 -3.48 -6.15
CA ALA A 56 2.82 -3.09 -5.00
C ALA A 56 2.74 -1.57 -4.74
N GLN A 57 2.76 -0.77 -5.80
CA GLN A 57 2.64 0.69 -5.71
C GLN A 57 1.29 1.11 -5.11
N SER A 58 0.20 0.54 -5.60
CA SER A 58 -1.13 0.86 -5.10
C SER A 58 -1.30 0.42 -3.63
N MET A 59 -0.76 -0.73 -3.25
CA MET A 59 -0.78 -1.19 -1.87
C MET A 59 0.07 -0.29 -0.96
N ALA A 60 1.24 0.15 -1.41
CA ALA A 60 2.09 1.10 -0.68
C ALA A 60 1.34 2.41 -0.45
N ASN A 61 0.69 2.97 -1.47
CA ASN A 61 -0.12 4.19 -1.35
C ASN A 61 -1.25 4.03 -0.32
N ARG A 62 -1.88 2.86 -0.25
CA ARG A 62 -2.92 2.58 0.77
C ARG A 62 -2.35 2.52 2.18
N LEU A 63 -1.20 1.89 2.35
CA LEU A 63 -0.51 1.83 3.64
C LEU A 63 -0.09 3.24 4.10
N GLU A 64 0.45 4.05 3.20
CA GLU A 64 0.81 5.44 3.48
C GLU A 64 -0.41 6.27 3.85
N SER A 65 -1.51 6.12 3.12
CA SER A 65 -2.75 6.88 3.38
C SER A 65 -3.33 6.64 4.78
N VAL A 66 -3.23 5.44 5.34
CA VAL A 66 -3.70 5.17 6.71
C VAL A 66 -2.74 5.71 7.78
N CYS A 67 -1.53 6.07 7.39
CA CYS A 67 -0.53 6.68 8.26
C CYS A 67 -0.56 8.22 8.24
N TRP A 68 -1.39 8.82 7.39
CA TRP A 68 -1.46 10.26 7.20
C TRP A 68 -2.71 10.86 7.83
N ASP A 69 -2.55 11.99 8.52
CA ASP A 69 -3.63 12.80 9.09
C ASP A 69 -3.83 14.07 8.25
N ASP A 70 -4.83 14.04 7.38
CA ASP A 70 -5.14 15.16 6.48
C ASP A 70 -5.54 16.44 7.22
N VAL A 71 -6.11 16.32 8.42
CA VAL A 71 -6.55 17.49 9.20
C VAL A 71 -5.36 18.29 9.72
N HIS A 72 -4.33 17.58 10.17
CA HIS A 72 -3.13 18.20 10.72
C HIS A 72 -1.98 18.30 9.71
N ASN A 73 -2.19 17.82 8.49
CA ASN A 73 -1.17 17.76 7.44
C ASN A 73 0.15 17.16 7.94
N ASN A 74 0.06 15.99 8.57
CA ASN A 74 1.20 15.33 9.20
C ASN A 74 0.91 13.83 9.34
N TRP A 75 1.92 13.10 9.78
CA TRP A 75 1.74 11.72 10.19
C TRP A 75 0.74 11.59 11.34
N VAL A 76 0.03 10.48 11.41
CA VAL A 76 -0.75 10.09 12.58
C VAL A 76 0.14 10.11 13.84
N GLU A 77 -0.46 10.28 15.02
CA GLU A 77 0.26 10.55 16.26
C GLU A 77 1.40 9.57 16.54
N SER A 78 1.19 8.28 16.31
CA SER A 78 2.19 7.23 16.53
C SER A 78 3.43 7.30 15.62
N LEU A 79 3.34 8.05 14.52
CA LEU A 79 4.40 8.19 13.52
C LEU A 79 4.96 9.62 13.43
N ARG A 80 4.50 10.53 14.29
CA ARG A 80 4.99 11.91 14.32
C ARG A 80 6.49 11.96 14.57
N GLY A 81 7.17 12.77 13.78
CA GLY A 81 8.63 12.90 13.81
C GLY A 81 9.34 12.17 12.67
N LEU A 82 8.63 11.30 11.92
CA LEU A 82 9.16 10.77 10.68
C LEU A 82 9.23 11.88 9.61
N PRO A 83 10.29 11.92 8.79
CA PRO A 83 10.39 12.89 7.71
C PRO A 83 9.37 12.59 6.59
N PHE A 84 8.94 13.64 5.89
CA PHE A 84 8.16 13.55 4.67
C PHE A 84 8.49 14.71 3.74
N VAL A 85 8.09 14.59 2.47
CA VAL A 85 8.31 15.63 1.48
C VAL A 85 7.01 16.41 1.28
N GLU A 86 7.05 17.70 1.55
CA GLU A 86 5.95 18.62 1.28
C GLU A 86 6.26 19.43 0.02
N VAL A 87 5.33 19.39 -0.94
CA VAL A 87 5.43 20.22 -2.14
C VAL A 87 4.68 21.53 -1.91
N GLN A 88 5.39 22.64 -2.03
CA GLN A 88 4.83 23.98 -1.83
C GLN A 88 4.85 24.77 -3.15
N ASP A 89 3.87 25.67 -3.31
CA ASP A 89 3.91 26.65 -4.38
C ASP A 89 4.95 27.75 -4.09
N LYS A 90 5.06 28.71 -5.03
CA LYS A 90 6.01 29.83 -4.91
C LYS A 90 5.71 30.76 -3.73
N GLU A 91 4.52 30.67 -3.17
CA GLU A 91 4.05 31.45 -2.03
C GLU A 91 4.18 30.70 -0.69
N GLY A 92 4.71 29.47 -0.75
CA GLY A 92 4.90 28.60 0.42
C GLY A 92 3.63 27.87 0.86
N LYS A 93 2.60 27.83 0.02
CA LYS A 93 1.38 27.10 0.31
C LYS A 93 1.50 25.64 -0.13
N PRO A 94 1.16 24.67 0.73
CA PRO A 94 1.16 23.27 0.34
C PRO A 94 0.26 23.02 -0.87
N LEU A 95 0.79 22.40 -1.92
CA LEU A 95 0.04 22.05 -3.12
C LEU A 95 -0.63 20.70 -3.01
N THR A 96 0.11 19.70 -2.65
CA THR A 96 -0.36 18.38 -2.30
C THR A 96 0.72 17.67 -1.48
N ASN A 97 0.29 16.73 -0.67
CA ASN A 97 1.23 15.78 -0.09
C ASN A 97 1.34 14.62 -1.08
N SER A 98 2.46 14.55 -1.76
CA SER A 98 2.82 13.35 -2.48
C SER A 98 3.57 12.46 -1.50
N LEU A 99 2.88 11.47 -1.01
CA LEU A 99 3.50 10.35 -0.35
C LEU A 99 4.02 9.37 -1.41
#